data_a2c11ff765ec1861c67d1f82a5e6a68d
#
_entry.id   a2c11ff765ec1861c67d1f82a5e6a68d
#
_cell.length_a   1.000
_cell.length_b   1.000
_cell.length_c   1.000
_cell.angle_alpha   90.00
_cell.angle_beta   90.00
_cell.angle_gamma   90.00
#
_symmetry.space_group_name_H-M   'P 1'
#
loop_
_entity.id
_entity.type
_entity.pdbx_description
1 polymer ?
#
loop_
_entity_poly.entity_id
_entity_poly.type
_entity_poly.pdbx_seq_one_letter_code
_entity_poly.pdbx_strand_id
1 'polypeptide(L)'
;MGEDVHVLRFLTGKYQGDEFPLIPADGGYVVGRSSEVDLVLADDAVSRKHARFYFERGRTWLRDLGSRNGTAVNGERRLFHCLREGDRIVVGSSLMGVALINAGDAAKLRRGGEKSGRSRPEPEDSGSRSMSGSLDDIPLVDVLQWLGTSRKTGTLNVRRTDQSRVGRIALRDGYAFYASIEGTKDLDPEKAMMRMLAWSKGTFSLDNNIVEDVPKEIQTSLEHVLMESARQQDEIEHLRERRPLPTYDSEIQIMSPSPVRWRELEPLHLDMVQDLIERRKWAYVLDSYPNDDLSLYRAIADLRKRGVVDYD
;
A
#
# COMPACT_ATOMS: atom_id res chain seq x y z
N MET A 1 -32.58 8.38 18.38
CA MET A 1 -31.47 8.33 17.46
C MET A 1 -30.30 7.80 18.28
N GLY A 2 -29.80 6.60 18.00
CA GLY A 2 -28.67 6.02 18.73
C GLY A 2 -27.43 6.84 18.40
N GLU A 3 -26.65 7.21 19.40
CA GLU A 3 -25.35 7.86 19.20
C GLU A 3 -24.41 6.86 18.49
N ASP A 4 -23.74 7.30 17.43
CA ASP A 4 -22.70 6.51 16.78
C ASP A 4 -21.45 6.49 17.66
N VAL A 5 -20.79 5.33 17.71
CA VAL A 5 -19.54 5.14 18.46
C VAL A 5 -18.41 4.70 17.54
N HIS A 6 -17.20 5.10 17.88
CA HIS A 6 -16.05 4.64 17.13
C HIS A 6 -15.79 3.15 17.37
N VAL A 7 -15.39 2.45 16.30
CA VAL A 7 -14.89 1.08 16.35
C VAL A 7 -13.50 1.02 15.74
N LEU A 8 -12.61 0.29 16.37
CA LEU A 8 -11.30 -0.03 15.82
C LEU A 8 -11.41 -1.33 15.03
N ARG A 9 -11.16 -1.28 13.72
CA ARG A 9 -11.09 -2.47 12.85
C ARG A 9 -9.64 -2.82 12.60
N PHE A 10 -9.24 -4.03 12.95
CA PHE A 10 -7.88 -4.49 12.68
C PHE A 10 -7.72 -4.83 11.20
N LEU A 11 -6.86 -4.08 10.53
CA LEU A 11 -6.62 -4.18 9.10
C LEU A 11 -5.43 -5.09 8.76
N THR A 12 -4.54 -5.33 9.73
CA THR A 12 -3.34 -6.15 9.54
C THR A 12 -3.05 -7.07 10.70
N GLY A 13 -2.19 -8.07 10.45
CA GLY A 13 -1.57 -8.90 11.48
C GLY A 13 -2.50 -9.98 12.04
N LYS A 14 -2.15 -10.45 13.24
CA LYS A 14 -2.82 -11.56 13.92
C LYS A 14 -4.31 -11.32 14.21
N TYR A 15 -4.70 -10.06 14.32
CA TYR A 15 -6.07 -9.63 14.67
C TYR A 15 -6.86 -9.14 13.46
N GLN A 16 -6.35 -9.32 12.23
CA GLN A 16 -7.02 -8.85 11.02
C GLN A 16 -8.47 -9.33 10.96
N GLY A 17 -9.39 -8.40 10.73
CA GLY A 17 -10.83 -8.63 10.70
C GLY A 17 -11.52 -8.55 12.06
N ASP A 18 -10.77 -8.47 13.18
CA ASP A 18 -11.37 -8.22 14.49
C ASP A 18 -11.80 -6.77 14.64
N GLU A 19 -12.84 -6.55 15.41
CA GLU A 19 -13.40 -5.25 15.71
C GLU A 19 -13.43 -5.00 17.23
N PHE A 20 -12.99 -3.81 17.65
CA PHE A 20 -13.05 -3.39 19.05
C PHE A 20 -13.82 -2.08 19.18
N PRO A 21 -15.06 -2.10 19.73
CA PRO A 21 -15.88 -0.91 19.86
C PRO A 21 -15.40 -0.05 21.04
N LEU A 22 -15.25 1.25 20.80
CA LEU A 22 -14.89 2.25 21.80
C LEU A 22 -16.16 2.87 22.39
N ILE A 23 -16.89 2.09 23.21
CA ILE A 23 -18.09 2.57 23.88
C ILE A 23 -17.67 3.51 25.04
N PRO A 24 -18.27 4.71 25.18
CA PRO A 24 -17.94 5.61 26.29
C PRO A 24 -17.95 4.91 27.65
N ALA A 25 -16.82 4.94 28.34
CA ALA A 25 -16.62 4.34 29.66
C ALA A 25 -15.71 5.20 30.51
N ASP A 26 -15.96 5.21 31.83
CA ASP A 26 -15.09 5.87 32.79
C ASP A 26 -13.68 5.26 32.73
N GLY A 27 -12.69 6.13 32.55
CA GLY A 27 -11.31 5.68 32.42
C GLY A 27 -10.89 5.30 30.99
N GLY A 28 -11.81 5.07 30.05
CA GLY A 28 -11.51 4.70 28.66
C GLY A 28 -10.91 3.30 28.53
N TYR A 29 -10.14 3.06 27.44
CA TYR A 29 -9.54 1.77 27.13
C TYR A 29 -8.04 1.89 26.95
N VAL A 30 -7.28 1.06 27.63
CA VAL A 30 -5.82 0.97 27.47
C VAL A 30 -5.50 -0.15 26.49
N VAL A 31 -4.69 0.15 25.48
CA VAL A 31 -4.09 -0.83 24.57
C VAL A 31 -2.64 -1.09 24.94
N GLY A 32 -2.22 -2.33 24.87
CA GLY A 32 -0.85 -2.69 25.19
C GLY A 32 -0.58 -4.18 25.14
N ARG A 33 0.65 -4.59 25.47
CA ARG A 33 1.06 -6.00 25.46
C ARG A 33 0.73 -6.75 26.76
N SER A 34 0.46 -6.03 27.85
CA SER A 34 0.09 -6.66 29.13
C SER A 34 -1.26 -7.34 29.02
N SER A 35 -1.43 -8.48 29.69
CA SER A 35 -2.74 -9.13 29.86
C SER A 35 -3.72 -8.36 30.75
N GLU A 36 -3.25 -7.29 31.43
CA GLU A 36 -4.04 -6.48 32.34
C GLU A 36 -4.67 -5.24 31.67
N VAL A 37 -4.49 -5.05 30.36
CA VAL A 37 -5.08 -3.95 29.61
C VAL A 37 -6.35 -4.36 28.88
N ASP A 38 -7.17 -3.39 28.48
CA ASP A 38 -8.48 -3.65 27.86
C ASP A 38 -8.36 -4.23 26.45
N LEU A 39 -7.35 -3.80 25.69
CA LEU A 39 -7.04 -4.29 24.35
C LEU A 39 -5.62 -4.85 24.31
N VAL A 40 -5.52 -6.16 24.36
CA VAL A 40 -4.23 -6.87 24.42
C VAL A 40 -3.70 -7.11 23.02
N LEU A 41 -2.54 -6.54 22.72
CA LEU A 41 -1.80 -6.79 21.47
C LEU A 41 -0.54 -7.60 21.81
N ALA A 42 -0.52 -8.88 21.48
CA ALA A 42 0.61 -9.79 21.71
C ALA A 42 1.72 -9.53 20.66
N ASP A 43 2.41 -8.40 20.80
CA ASP A 43 3.47 -7.92 19.93
C ASP A 43 4.60 -7.32 20.76
N ASP A 44 5.86 -7.72 20.50
CA ASP A 44 7.03 -7.24 21.25
C ASP A 44 7.36 -5.77 20.94
N ALA A 45 6.88 -5.23 19.83
CA ALA A 45 6.97 -3.81 19.49
C ALA A 45 5.98 -2.95 20.31
N VAL A 46 5.01 -3.58 21.00
CA VAL A 46 4.00 -2.90 21.80
C VAL A 46 4.45 -2.83 23.28
N SER A 47 4.39 -1.66 23.88
CA SER A 47 4.67 -1.48 25.32
C SER A 47 3.59 -2.14 26.18
N ARG A 48 3.91 -2.51 27.43
CA ARG A 48 2.95 -3.14 28.35
C ARG A 48 1.65 -2.33 28.48
N LYS A 49 1.75 -1.02 28.61
CA LYS A 49 0.69 -0.01 28.44
C LYS A 49 1.18 0.93 27.36
N HIS A 50 0.59 0.89 26.17
CA HIS A 50 1.11 1.61 25.02
C HIS A 50 0.37 2.92 24.77
N ALA A 51 -0.92 2.85 24.62
CA ALA A 51 -1.77 4.00 24.39
C ALA A 51 -3.11 3.84 25.13
N ARG A 52 -3.87 4.93 25.21
CA ARG A 52 -5.18 4.98 25.85
C ARG A 52 -6.17 5.69 24.95
N PHE A 53 -7.32 5.07 24.76
CA PHE A 53 -8.49 5.72 24.20
C PHE A 53 -9.35 6.22 25.35
N TYR A 54 -9.76 7.48 25.32
CA TYR A 54 -10.58 8.08 26.37
C TYR A 54 -11.63 9.02 25.78
N PHE A 55 -12.63 9.36 26.56
CA PHE A 55 -13.77 10.15 26.13
C PHE A 55 -13.79 11.48 26.88
N GLU A 56 -13.82 12.57 26.12
CA GLU A 56 -13.89 13.92 26.69
C GLU A 56 -14.73 14.81 25.79
N ARG A 57 -15.71 15.51 26.40
CA ARG A 57 -16.60 16.46 25.72
C ARG A 57 -17.29 15.87 24.48
N GLY A 58 -17.78 14.63 24.59
CA GLY A 58 -18.47 13.93 23.49
C GLY A 58 -17.56 13.49 22.35
N ARG A 59 -16.24 13.49 22.53
CA ARG A 59 -15.26 13.06 21.52
C ARG A 59 -14.38 11.94 22.07
N THR A 60 -13.94 11.08 21.18
CA THR A 60 -12.98 10.03 21.50
C THR A 60 -11.58 10.51 21.19
N TRP A 61 -10.69 10.35 22.16
CA TRP A 61 -9.29 10.76 22.08
C TRP A 61 -8.37 9.57 22.22
N LEU A 62 -7.26 9.60 21.49
CA LEU A 62 -6.11 8.72 21.65
C LEU A 62 -5.00 9.49 22.36
N ARG A 63 -4.34 8.83 23.34
CA ARG A 63 -3.14 9.32 24.00
C ARG A 63 -2.10 8.22 24.04
N ASP A 64 -0.91 8.49 23.52
CA ASP A 64 0.26 7.64 23.75
C ASP A 64 0.71 7.76 25.23
N LEU A 65 1.00 6.64 25.88
CA LEU A 65 1.37 6.58 27.30
C LEU A 65 2.89 6.58 27.51
N GLY A 66 3.66 7.16 26.62
CA GLY A 66 5.11 7.11 26.62
C GLY A 66 5.62 5.76 26.11
N SER A 67 5.00 5.27 25.07
CA SER A 67 5.37 3.98 24.47
C SER A 67 6.76 4.01 23.86
N ARG A 68 7.43 2.84 23.82
CA ARG A 68 8.80 2.72 23.29
C ARG A 68 8.90 3.09 21.81
N ASN A 69 7.95 2.65 21.02
CA ASN A 69 7.97 2.85 19.57
C ASN A 69 7.03 3.97 19.09
N GLY A 70 6.22 4.54 19.99
CA GLY A 70 5.24 5.58 19.69
C GLY A 70 3.97 5.01 19.03
N THR A 71 2.91 5.82 19.06
CA THR A 71 1.66 5.59 18.37
C THR A 71 1.62 6.51 17.15
N ALA A 72 1.32 5.97 15.96
CA ALA A 72 1.15 6.79 14.76
C ALA A 72 -0.34 6.87 14.39
N VAL A 73 -0.76 8.02 13.88
CA VAL A 73 -2.09 8.24 13.30
C VAL A 73 -1.90 8.89 11.93
N ASN A 74 -2.47 8.27 10.90
CA ASN A 74 -2.35 8.70 9.50
C ASN A 74 -0.89 8.93 9.07
N GLY A 75 0.01 8.00 9.47
CA GLY A 75 1.43 8.04 9.14
C GLY A 75 2.29 8.95 10.03
N GLU A 76 1.70 9.76 10.93
CA GLU A 76 2.44 10.66 11.81
C GLU A 76 2.42 10.19 13.27
N ARG A 77 3.57 10.25 13.96
CA ARG A 77 3.62 9.98 15.41
C ARG A 77 2.85 11.04 16.18
N ARG A 78 1.91 10.62 17.02
CA ARG A 78 1.07 11.50 17.82
C ARG A 78 1.10 11.10 19.29
N LEU A 79 1.29 12.09 20.16
CA LEU A 79 1.11 11.92 21.60
C LEU A 79 -0.37 12.02 21.97
N PHE A 80 -1.13 12.85 21.25
CA PHE A 80 -2.57 13.05 21.42
C PHE A 80 -3.22 13.21 20.05
N HIS A 81 -4.39 12.59 19.89
CA HIS A 81 -5.18 12.74 18.68
C HIS A 81 -6.68 12.61 18.98
N CYS A 82 -7.49 13.52 18.41
CA CYS A 82 -8.94 13.40 18.43
C CYS A 82 -9.39 12.51 17.28
N LEU A 83 -9.93 11.33 17.58
CA LEU A 83 -10.31 10.36 16.54
C LEU A 83 -11.40 10.88 15.62
N ARG A 84 -11.26 10.52 14.36
CA ARG A 84 -12.23 10.76 13.29
C ARG A 84 -12.46 9.46 12.52
N GLU A 85 -13.63 9.32 11.93
CA GLU A 85 -13.88 8.25 10.99
C GLU A 85 -12.86 8.30 9.84
N GLY A 86 -12.34 7.14 9.44
CA GLY A 86 -11.29 7.01 8.44
C GLY A 86 -9.86 7.12 8.96
N ASP A 87 -9.64 7.54 10.23
CA ASP A 87 -8.31 7.55 10.82
C ASP A 87 -7.68 6.15 10.83
N ARG A 88 -6.38 6.11 10.61
CA ARG A 88 -5.56 4.88 10.65
C ARG A 88 -4.58 4.97 11.80
N ILE A 89 -4.69 4.06 12.75
CA ILE A 89 -3.90 4.03 13.97
C ILE A 89 -2.94 2.85 13.91
N VAL A 90 -1.67 3.10 14.19
CA VAL A 90 -0.63 2.08 14.26
C VAL A 90 -0.10 1.96 15.68
N VAL A 91 -0.14 0.72 16.19
CA VAL A 91 0.43 0.34 17.49
C VAL A 91 1.24 -0.94 17.28
N GLY A 92 2.57 -0.83 17.32
CA GLY A 92 3.46 -1.95 17.00
C GLY A 92 3.34 -2.38 15.53
N SER A 93 2.99 -3.65 15.30
CA SER A 93 2.71 -4.20 13.96
C SER A 93 1.23 -4.20 13.59
N SER A 94 0.35 -3.73 14.48
CA SER A 94 -1.09 -3.68 14.26
C SER A 94 -1.49 -2.34 13.65
N LEU A 95 -2.13 -2.38 12.48
CA LEU A 95 -2.78 -1.24 11.87
C LEU A 95 -4.29 -1.39 12.07
N MET A 96 -4.92 -0.35 12.59
CA MET A 96 -6.34 -0.28 12.88
C MET A 96 -6.97 0.90 12.15
N GLY A 97 -8.10 0.68 11.46
CA GLY A 97 -8.96 1.73 10.91
C GLY A 97 -10.02 2.14 11.93
N VAL A 98 -10.35 3.42 11.97
CA VAL A 98 -11.43 3.97 12.79
C VAL A 98 -12.68 4.09 11.91
N ALA A 99 -13.76 3.45 12.31
CA ALA A 99 -15.07 3.59 11.68
C ALA A 99 -16.14 4.02 12.70
N LEU A 100 -17.28 4.49 12.24
CA LEU A 100 -18.44 4.77 13.06
C LEU A 100 -19.47 3.63 12.92
N ILE A 101 -20.00 3.16 14.04
CA ILE A 101 -21.08 2.18 14.07
C ILE A 101 -22.16 2.63 15.06
N ASN A 102 -23.37 2.17 14.84
CA ASN A 102 -24.47 2.42 15.78
C ASN A 102 -24.19 1.77 17.15
N ALA A 103 -24.48 2.48 18.23
CA ALA A 103 -24.26 2.00 19.60
C ALA A 103 -24.92 0.64 19.90
N GLY A 104 -26.05 0.34 19.25
CA GLY A 104 -26.72 -0.96 19.38
C GLY A 104 -25.90 -2.11 18.79
N ASP A 105 -25.23 -1.89 17.67
CA ASP A 105 -24.36 -2.88 17.04
C ASP A 105 -23.03 -3.00 17.79
N ALA A 106 -22.48 -1.89 18.29
CA ALA A 106 -21.33 -1.90 19.18
C ALA A 106 -21.54 -2.77 20.44
N ALA A 107 -22.74 -2.71 21.03
CA ALA A 107 -23.10 -3.54 22.18
C ALA A 107 -23.19 -5.04 21.83
N LYS A 108 -23.58 -5.38 20.59
CA LYS A 108 -23.59 -6.78 20.11
C LYS A 108 -22.18 -7.32 19.92
N LEU A 109 -21.28 -6.51 19.31
CA LEU A 109 -19.87 -6.88 19.13
C LEU A 109 -19.20 -7.20 20.46
N ARG A 110 -19.43 -6.39 21.50
CA ARG A 110 -18.87 -6.62 22.85
C ARG A 110 -19.40 -7.93 23.46
N ARG A 111 -20.69 -8.23 23.35
CA ARG A 111 -21.28 -9.49 23.85
C ARG A 111 -20.83 -10.72 23.05
N GLY A 112 -20.54 -10.56 21.77
CA GLY A 112 -19.96 -11.60 20.91
C GLY A 112 -18.52 -11.94 21.30
N GLY A 113 -17.71 -10.93 21.65
CA GLY A 113 -16.33 -11.09 22.11
C GLY A 113 -16.20 -11.81 23.46
N GLU A 114 -17.13 -11.62 24.39
CA GLU A 114 -17.16 -12.35 25.67
C GLU A 114 -17.47 -13.85 25.49
N LYS A 115 -18.14 -14.25 24.42
CA LYS A 115 -18.41 -15.66 24.09
C LYS A 115 -17.36 -16.30 23.17
N SER A 116 -16.48 -15.52 22.59
CA SER A 116 -15.31 -16.01 21.83
C SER A 116 -14.13 -16.29 22.77
N GLY A 117 -14.38 -17.05 23.83
CA GLY A 117 -13.37 -17.92 24.45
C GLY A 117 -12.97 -19.03 23.48
N ARG A 118 -12.78 -18.69 22.20
CA ARG A 118 -12.22 -19.60 21.21
C ARG A 118 -10.73 -19.62 21.37
N SER A 119 -10.33 -20.74 21.95
CA SER A 119 -9.07 -21.45 21.74
C SER A 119 -7.95 -20.52 21.22
N ARG A 120 -7.15 -20.04 22.18
CA ARG A 120 -5.75 -19.74 21.93
C ARG A 120 -5.26 -20.76 20.90
N PRO A 121 -4.99 -20.38 19.65
CA PRO A 121 -4.17 -21.23 18.82
C PRO A 121 -2.87 -21.38 19.58
N GLU A 122 -2.49 -22.60 19.89
CA GLU A 122 -1.17 -22.88 20.43
C GLU A 122 -0.13 -22.24 19.54
N PRO A 123 1.01 -21.82 20.08
CA PRO A 123 2.07 -21.20 19.31
C PRO A 123 2.63 -22.27 18.35
N GLU A 124 2.08 -22.35 17.16
CA GLU A 124 2.77 -23.00 16.07
C GLU A 124 3.95 -22.12 15.72
N ASP A 125 5.08 -22.65 16.03
CA ASP A 125 6.43 -22.37 15.57
C ASP A 125 6.88 -20.91 15.52
N SER A 126 7.95 -20.65 16.22
CA SER A 126 8.75 -19.43 16.29
C SER A 126 9.43 -19.13 14.95
N GLY A 127 8.63 -18.82 13.92
CA GLY A 127 9.04 -18.27 12.65
C GLY A 127 8.44 -16.90 12.47
N SER A 128 9.30 -15.88 12.49
CA SER A 128 9.12 -14.54 11.92
C SER A 128 7.66 -14.03 11.87
N ARG A 129 7.27 -13.20 12.82
CA ARG A 129 5.96 -12.50 12.85
C ARG A 129 5.85 -11.55 11.67
N SER A 130 5.43 -12.06 10.51
CA SER A 130 5.23 -11.27 9.30
C SER A 130 3.94 -10.45 9.41
N MET A 131 4.04 -9.14 9.19
CA MET A 131 2.89 -8.29 8.96
C MET A 131 2.26 -8.67 7.62
N SER A 132 0.95 -8.86 7.56
CA SER A 132 0.23 -9.14 6.32
C SER A 132 -1.12 -8.43 6.30
N GLY A 133 -1.66 -8.21 5.11
CA GLY A 133 -2.95 -7.54 4.93
C GLY A 133 -3.44 -7.60 3.49
N SER A 134 -4.63 -6.99 3.26
CA SER A 134 -5.23 -6.84 1.94
C SER A 134 -5.05 -5.43 1.40
N LEU A 135 -4.75 -5.30 0.12
CA LEU A 135 -4.72 -4.01 -0.59
C LEU A 135 -6.13 -3.43 -0.80
N ASP A 136 -7.18 -4.27 -0.71
CA ASP A 136 -8.57 -3.82 -0.75
C ASP A 136 -8.93 -3.01 0.50
N ASP A 137 -8.28 -3.32 1.64
CA ASP A 137 -8.51 -2.63 2.92
C ASP A 137 -7.53 -1.47 3.12
N ILE A 138 -6.29 -1.61 2.64
CA ILE A 138 -5.20 -0.66 2.88
C ILE A 138 -4.42 -0.44 1.59
N PRO A 139 -4.44 0.78 1.02
CA PRO A 139 -3.58 1.14 -0.10
C PRO A 139 -2.10 0.90 0.20
N LEU A 140 -1.35 0.43 -0.79
CA LEU A 140 0.09 0.18 -0.65
C LEU A 140 0.88 1.42 -0.21
N VAL A 141 0.42 2.61 -0.62
CA VAL A 141 0.96 3.91 -0.19
C VAL A 141 0.98 4.02 1.33
N ASP A 142 -0.14 3.71 2.00
CA ASP A 142 -0.28 3.82 3.45
C ASP A 142 0.60 2.80 4.17
N VAL A 143 0.70 1.58 3.61
CA VAL A 143 1.60 0.53 4.12
C VAL A 143 3.05 1.00 4.11
N LEU A 144 3.50 1.57 2.98
CA LEU A 144 4.87 2.06 2.83
C LEU A 144 5.17 3.27 3.71
N GLN A 145 4.25 4.23 3.83
CA GLN A 145 4.38 5.36 4.75
C GLN A 145 4.53 4.88 6.20
N TRP A 146 3.73 3.90 6.60
CA TRP A 146 3.85 3.32 7.93
C TRP A 146 5.19 2.58 8.12
N LEU A 147 5.62 1.77 7.14
CA LEU A 147 6.91 1.07 7.22
C LEU A 147 8.08 2.05 7.31
N GLY A 148 8.00 3.17 6.56
CA GLY A 148 8.97 4.26 6.60
C GLY A 148 9.03 4.93 7.97
N THR A 149 7.88 5.39 8.50
CA THR A 149 7.78 6.06 9.81
C THR A 149 8.23 5.16 10.96
N SER A 150 7.93 3.86 10.88
CA SER A 150 8.30 2.85 11.88
C SER A 150 9.72 2.31 11.70
N ARG A 151 10.48 2.80 10.71
CA ARG A 151 11.84 2.38 10.37
C ARG A 151 11.97 0.87 10.26
N LYS A 152 11.01 0.23 9.58
CA LYS A 152 11.03 -1.22 9.39
C LYS A 152 12.08 -1.63 8.37
N THR A 153 12.67 -2.80 8.62
CA THR A 153 13.63 -3.45 7.72
C THR A 153 13.07 -4.81 7.32
N GLY A 154 13.17 -5.17 6.04
CA GLY A 154 12.66 -6.44 5.50
C GLY A 154 12.22 -6.32 4.05
N THR A 155 11.60 -7.37 3.53
CA THR A 155 11.07 -7.42 2.18
C THR A 155 9.54 -7.46 2.21
N LEU A 156 8.90 -6.43 1.66
CA LEU A 156 7.46 -6.38 1.47
C LEU A 156 7.12 -7.11 0.18
N ASN A 157 6.49 -8.26 0.30
CA ASN A 157 5.94 -9.02 -0.82
C ASN A 157 4.53 -8.53 -1.10
N VAL A 158 4.23 -8.18 -2.33
CA VAL A 158 2.93 -7.70 -2.78
C VAL A 158 2.43 -8.63 -3.87
N ARG A 159 1.25 -9.23 -3.68
CA ARG A 159 0.65 -10.14 -4.65
C ARG A 159 -0.64 -9.53 -5.19
N ARG A 160 -0.67 -9.24 -6.45
CA ARG A 160 -1.87 -8.76 -7.15
C ARG A 160 -2.79 -9.93 -7.50
N THR A 161 -4.08 -9.82 -7.17
CA THR A 161 -5.03 -10.94 -7.33
C THR A 161 -5.52 -11.09 -8.77
N ASP A 162 -5.76 -9.98 -9.47
CA ASP A 162 -6.37 -9.96 -10.81
C ASP A 162 -5.44 -10.45 -11.95
N GLN A 163 -4.11 -10.34 -11.78
CA GLN A 163 -3.13 -10.74 -12.79
C GLN A 163 -2.09 -11.75 -12.27
N SER A 164 -2.26 -12.28 -11.07
CA SER A 164 -1.32 -13.20 -10.41
C SER A 164 0.14 -12.69 -10.38
N ARG A 165 0.34 -11.35 -10.40
CA ARG A 165 1.66 -10.75 -10.35
C ARG A 165 2.15 -10.63 -8.93
N VAL A 166 3.43 -10.89 -8.75
CA VAL A 166 4.13 -10.74 -7.47
C VAL A 166 5.17 -9.64 -7.61
N GLY A 167 5.11 -8.68 -6.71
CA GLY A 167 6.12 -7.64 -6.56
C GLY A 167 6.82 -7.75 -5.22
N ARG A 168 8.04 -7.24 -5.14
CA ARG A 168 8.83 -7.18 -3.90
C ARG A 168 9.39 -5.78 -3.74
N ILE A 169 9.30 -5.24 -2.52
CA ILE A 169 9.92 -3.97 -2.14
C ILE A 169 10.80 -4.25 -0.94
N ALA A 170 12.11 -4.05 -1.09
CA ALA A 170 13.06 -4.22 -0.01
C ALA A 170 13.26 -2.90 0.75
N LEU A 171 13.15 -2.96 2.08
CA LEU A 171 13.27 -1.83 2.99
C LEU A 171 14.45 -2.03 3.95
N ARG A 172 15.18 -0.94 4.21
CA ARG A 172 16.25 -0.84 5.21
C ARG A 172 16.01 0.40 6.05
N ASP A 173 15.79 0.25 7.34
CA ASP A 173 15.49 1.36 8.28
C ASP A 173 14.35 2.30 7.82
N GLY A 174 13.35 1.73 7.15
CA GLY A 174 12.22 2.45 6.59
C GLY A 174 12.44 3.02 5.19
N TYR A 175 13.63 2.91 4.61
CA TYR A 175 13.92 3.34 3.24
C TYR A 175 13.68 2.18 2.26
N ALA A 176 12.85 2.41 1.26
CA ALA A 176 12.70 1.49 0.15
C ALA A 176 13.91 1.64 -0.79
N PHE A 177 14.81 0.68 -0.76
CA PHE A 177 16.06 0.76 -1.55
C PHE A 177 16.03 -0.09 -2.82
N TYR A 178 15.07 -1.02 -2.94
CA TYR A 178 14.93 -1.84 -4.13
C TYR A 178 13.48 -2.28 -4.33
N ALA A 179 13.06 -2.42 -5.59
CA ALA A 179 11.78 -3.00 -5.93
C ALA A 179 11.88 -3.80 -7.24
N SER A 180 11.08 -4.86 -7.34
CA SER A 180 11.00 -5.71 -8.53
C SER A 180 9.61 -6.31 -8.70
N ILE A 181 9.26 -6.63 -9.94
CA ILE A 181 8.02 -7.36 -10.28
C ILE A 181 8.45 -8.65 -10.97
N GLU A 182 7.91 -9.79 -10.54
CA GLU A 182 8.23 -11.09 -11.16
C GLU A 182 7.85 -11.10 -12.64
N GLY A 183 8.74 -11.67 -13.46
CA GLY A 183 8.57 -11.72 -14.91
C GLY A 183 9.13 -10.52 -15.68
N THR A 184 9.59 -9.46 -15.00
CA THR A 184 10.21 -8.28 -15.62
C THR A 184 11.69 -8.21 -15.25
N LYS A 185 12.58 -8.66 -16.14
CA LYS A 185 14.01 -8.79 -15.82
C LYS A 185 14.77 -7.47 -15.83
N ASP A 186 14.38 -6.54 -16.69
CA ASP A 186 15.11 -5.30 -16.96
C ASP A 186 14.39 -4.04 -16.46
N LEU A 187 13.32 -4.22 -15.68
CA LEU A 187 12.54 -3.11 -15.16
C LEU A 187 13.32 -2.35 -14.07
N ASP A 188 13.44 -1.04 -14.24
CA ASP A 188 14.04 -0.15 -13.24
C ASP A 188 13.35 -0.27 -11.88
N PRO A 189 14.07 -0.39 -10.77
CA PRO A 189 13.48 -0.58 -9.44
C PRO A 189 12.53 0.53 -9.01
N GLU A 190 12.82 1.80 -9.31
CA GLU A 190 11.93 2.92 -8.99
C GLU A 190 10.63 2.84 -9.80
N LYS A 191 10.74 2.51 -11.08
CA LYS A 191 9.60 2.27 -11.98
C LYS A 191 8.77 1.07 -11.53
N ALA A 192 9.40 -0.03 -11.09
CA ALA A 192 8.72 -1.18 -10.52
C ALA A 192 7.91 -0.79 -9.28
N MET A 193 8.49 0.01 -8.39
CA MET A 193 7.80 0.52 -7.20
C MET A 193 6.61 1.40 -7.56
N MET A 194 6.77 2.37 -8.47
CA MET A 194 5.68 3.23 -8.92
C MET A 194 4.51 2.45 -9.50
N ARG A 195 4.78 1.37 -10.26
CA ARG A 195 3.73 0.49 -10.80
C ARG A 195 3.00 -0.29 -9.71
N MET A 196 3.72 -0.78 -8.70
CA MET A 196 3.09 -1.47 -7.57
C MET A 196 2.19 -0.54 -6.76
N LEU A 197 2.54 0.74 -6.63
CA LEU A 197 1.70 1.73 -5.95
C LEU A 197 0.32 1.92 -6.60
N ALA A 198 0.18 1.61 -7.89
CA ALA A 198 -1.10 1.60 -8.60
C ALA A 198 -1.94 0.33 -8.37
N TRP A 199 -1.41 -0.68 -7.65
CA TRP A 199 -2.16 -1.91 -7.39
C TRP A 199 -3.16 -1.68 -6.26
N SER A 200 -4.44 -1.83 -6.58
CA SER A 200 -5.57 -1.61 -5.65
C SER A 200 -6.18 -2.90 -5.11
N LYS A 201 -5.84 -4.06 -5.70
CA LYS A 201 -6.38 -5.37 -5.31
C LYS A 201 -5.29 -6.38 -5.10
N GLY A 202 -5.34 -7.09 -3.98
CA GLY A 202 -4.35 -8.11 -3.67
C GLY A 202 -4.01 -8.21 -2.20
N THR A 203 -2.91 -8.86 -1.91
CA THR A 203 -2.41 -9.05 -0.55
C THR A 203 -0.96 -8.60 -0.45
N PHE A 204 -0.57 -8.21 0.74
CA PHE A 204 0.83 -7.93 1.05
C PHE A 204 1.28 -8.69 2.30
N SER A 205 2.59 -8.96 2.38
CA SER A 205 3.23 -9.51 3.57
C SER A 205 4.66 -8.99 3.70
N LEU A 206 5.04 -8.57 4.90
CA LEU A 206 6.40 -8.16 5.21
C LEU A 206 7.17 -9.36 5.76
N ASP A 207 8.25 -9.74 5.09
CA ASP A 207 9.21 -10.72 5.55
C ASP A 207 10.43 -9.99 6.14
N ASN A 208 10.98 -10.50 7.24
CA ASN A 208 12.19 -9.93 7.86
C ASN A 208 13.48 -10.24 7.08
N ASN A 209 13.41 -11.08 6.05
CA ASN A 209 14.54 -11.35 5.19
C ASN A 209 14.83 -10.14 4.30
N ILE A 210 16.10 -9.71 4.30
CA ILE A 210 16.58 -8.62 3.46
C ILE A 210 17.16 -9.22 2.18
N VAL A 211 16.84 -8.64 1.04
CA VAL A 211 17.55 -8.89 -0.21
C VAL A 211 18.87 -8.11 -0.12
N GLU A 212 20.01 -8.81 -0.02
CA GLU A 212 21.31 -8.17 0.19
C GLU A 212 22.01 -7.76 -1.11
N ASP A 213 21.83 -8.52 -2.17
CA ASP A 213 22.51 -8.29 -3.44
C ASP A 213 21.52 -7.83 -4.51
N VAL A 214 21.49 -6.53 -4.80
CA VAL A 214 20.60 -5.92 -5.78
C VAL A 214 21.40 -5.22 -6.88
N PRO A 215 20.96 -5.32 -8.14
CA PRO A 215 21.72 -4.78 -9.28
C PRO A 215 21.75 -3.25 -9.30
N LYS A 216 20.73 -2.60 -8.74
CA LYS A 216 20.58 -1.15 -8.67
C LYS A 216 19.72 -0.77 -7.49
N GLU A 217 20.16 0.18 -6.66
CA GLU A 217 19.37 0.73 -5.57
C GLU A 217 18.54 1.94 -6.01
N ILE A 218 17.35 2.10 -5.39
CA ILE A 218 16.56 3.33 -5.49
C ILE A 218 17.26 4.39 -4.64
N GLN A 219 17.61 5.53 -5.26
CA GLN A 219 18.28 6.64 -4.59
C GLN A 219 17.29 7.74 -4.13
N THR A 220 16.08 7.67 -4.62
CA THR A 220 15.03 8.66 -4.38
C THR A 220 14.34 8.39 -3.04
N SER A 221 13.99 9.45 -2.30
CA SER A 221 13.27 9.29 -1.03
C SER A 221 11.88 8.68 -1.25
N LEU A 222 11.39 7.94 -0.25
CA LEU A 222 10.08 7.31 -0.32
C LEU A 222 8.97 8.34 -0.58
N GLU A 223 9.01 9.49 0.10
CA GLU A 223 8.04 10.56 -0.06
C GLU A 223 8.00 11.10 -1.48
N HIS A 224 9.17 11.26 -2.11
CA HIS A 224 9.26 11.73 -3.49
C HIS A 224 8.68 10.69 -4.47
N VAL A 225 9.00 9.41 -4.29
CA VAL A 225 8.44 8.33 -5.14
C VAL A 225 6.91 8.26 -5.00
N LEU A 226 6.38 8.40 -3.78
CA LEU A 226 4.93 8.41 -3.54
C LEU A 226 4.23 9.60 -4.22
N MET A 227 4.80 10.81 -4.10
CA MET A 227 4.25 12.01 -4.74
C MET A 227 4.32 11.90 -6.27
N GLU A 228 5.45 11.46 -6.80
CA GLU A 228 5.64 11.34 -8.25
C GLU A 228 4.75 10.25 -8.85
N SER A 229 4.58 9.12 -8.15
CA SER A 229 3.65 8.06 -8.55
C SER A 229 2.21 8.59 -8.63
N ALA A 230 1.74 9.33 -7.62
CA ALA A 230 0.40 9.91 -7.62
C ALA A 230 0.23 10.88 -8.80
N ARG A 231 1.20 11.78 -9.03
CA ARG A 231 1.19 12.72 -10.16
C ARG A 231 1.11 12.00 -11.50
N GLN A 232 1.95 10.97 -11.70
CA GLN A 232 1.96 10.21 -12.96
C GLN A 232 0.65 9.45 -13.19
N GLN A 233 0.07 8.85 -12.15
CA GLN A 233 -1.21 8.16 -12.23
C GLN A 233 -2.35 9.12 -12.64
N ASP A 234 -2.44 10.28 -12.02
CA ASP A 234 -3.42 11.31 -12.39
C ASP A 234 -3.27 11.76 -13.83
N GLU A 235 -2.04 12.01 -14.29
CA GLU A 235 -1.79 12.42 -15.66
C GLU A 235 -2.07 11.32 -16.70
N ILE A 236 -1.77 10.06 -16.38
CA ILE A 236 -2.11 8.92 -17.25
C ILE A 236 -3.63 8.77 -17.34
N GLU A 237 -4.36 8.92 -16.23
CA GLU A 237 -5.81 8.83 -16.22
C GLU A 237 -6.45 9.98 -17.05
N HIS A 238 -5.95 11.21 -16.91
CA HIS A 238 -6.37 12.34 -17.77
C HIS A 238 -6.06 12.11 -19.25
N LEU A 239 -4.95 11.44 -19.58
CA LEU A 239 -4.66 11.05 -20.96
C LEU A 239 -5.66 10.01 -21.46
N ARG A 240 -6.02 9.04 -20.61
CA ARG A 240 -6.96 7.95 -20.92
C ARG A 240 -8.38 8.48 -21.17
N GLU A 241 -8.82 9.47 -20.39
CA GLU A 241 -10.11 10.14 -20.63
C GLU A 241 -10.21 10.84 -21.99
N ARG A 242 -9.09 11.37 -22.47
CA ARG A 242 -9.04 12.15 -23.73
C ARG A 242 -8.74 11.28 -24.96
N ARG A 243 -8.08 10.15 -24.77
CA ARG A 243 -7.59 9.27 -25.84
C ARG A 243 -7.55 7.83 -25.35
N PRO A 244 -7.95 6.85 -26.18
CA PRO A 244 -7.72 5.47 -25.83
C PRO A 244 -6.21 5.24 -25.71
N LEU A 245 -5.79 4.65 -24.59
CA LEU A 245 -4.41 4.22 -24.34
C LEU A 245 -4.34 2.69 -24.34
N PRO A 246 -3.23 2.10 -24.79
CA PRO A 246 -3.09 0.65 -24.75
C PRO A 246 -3.05 0.16 -23.29
N THR A 247 -3.62 -1.01 -23.05
CA THR A 247 -3.43 -1.73 -21.80
C THR A 247 -2.05 -2.38 -21.80
N TYR A 248 -1.57 -2.84 -20.66
CA TYR A 248 -0.27 -3.50 -20.56
C TYR A 248 -0.12 -4.67 -21.56
N ASP A 249 -1.17 -5.45 -21.77
CA ASP A 249 -1.15 -6.65 -22.63
C ASP A 249 -1.54 -6.37 -24.07
N SER A 250 -1.81 -5.10 -24.45
CA SER A 250 -2.22 -4.72 -25.79
C SER A 250 -1.15 -5.08 -26.84
N GLU A 251 -1.62 -5.54 -27.99
CA GLU A 251 -0.80 -5.67 -29.18
C GLU A 251 -0.84 -4.37 -29.97
N ILE A 252 0.32 -3.89 -30.39
CA ILE A 252 0.46 -2.67 -31.17
C ILE A 252 0.68 -3.02 -32.64
N GLN A 253 -0.14 -2.46 -33.51
CA GLN A 253 -0.03 -2.64 -34.95
C GLN A 253 0.68 -1.43 -35.57
N ILE A 254 1.72 -1.69 -36.35
CA ILE A 254 2.39 -0.65 -37.16
C ILE A 254 1.63 -0.48 -38.47
N MET A 255 1.22 0.74 -38.75
CA MET A 255 0.47 1.07 -39.97
C MET A 255 1.38 1.08 -41.18
N SER A 256 0.97 0.37 -42.25
CA SER A 256 1.69 0.32 -43.51
C SER A 256 0.72 0.54 -44.67
N PRO A 257 1.01 1.52 -45.57
CA PRO A 257 2.15 2.44 -45.53
C PRO A 257 2.04 3.45 -44.38
N SER A 258 3.19 3.86 -43.81
CA SER A 258 3.20 4.89 -42.80
C SER A 258 2.82 6.24 -43.39
N PRO A 259 1.89 7.00 -42.79
CA PRO A 259 1.51 8.32 -43.28
C PRO A 259 2.58 9.38 -43.01
N VAL A 260 3.54 9.09 -42.12
CA VAL A 260 4.64 9.99 -41.72
C VAL A 260 5.97 9.35 -42.12
N ARG A 261 6.90 10.15 -42.61
CA ARG A 261 8.27 9.69 -42.85
C ARG A 261 8.96 9.48 -41.52
N TRP A 262 9.53 8.31 -41.27
CA TRP A 262 10.17 7.95 -40.00
C TRP A 262 11.28 8.92 -39.55
N ARG A 263 11.99 9.55 -40.49
CA ARG A 263 12.97 10.60 -40.19
C ARG A 263 12.38 11.87 -39.51
N GLU A 264 11.07 12.00 -39.52
CA GLU A 264 10.35 13.12 -38.91
C GLU A 264 9.87 12.79 -37.49
N LEU A 265 10.13 11.55 -37.03
CA LEU A 265 9.85 11.09 -35.67
C LEU A 265 11.01 11.45 -34.74
N GLU A 266 10.67 11.74 -33.49
CA GLU A 266 11.65 11.93 -32.43
C GLU A 266 12.41 10.63 -32.13
N PRO A 267 13.64 10.67 -31.55
CA PRO A 267 14.43 9.47 -31.28
C PRO A 267 13.66 8.40 -30.49
N LEU A 268 12.96 8.79 -29.41
CA LEU A 268 12.17 7.87 -28.61
C LEU A 268 11.08 7.16 -29.46
N HIS A 269 10.40 7.90 -30.31
CA HIS A 269 9.38 7.33 -31.22
C HIS A 269 9.97 6.34 -32.22
N LEU A 270 11.17 6.64 -32.74
CA LEU A 270 11.87 5.73 -33.69
C LEU A 270 12.25 4.42 -33.00
N ASP A 271 12.85 4.51 -31.81
CA ASP A 271 13.23 3.35 -31.01
C ASP A 271 12.00 2.49 -30.69
N MET A 272 10.92 3.12 -30.22
CA MET A 272 9.66 2.43 -29.95
C MET A 272 9.08 1.75 -31.18
N VAL A 273 9.06 2.42 -32.35
CA VAL A 273 8.56 1.83 -33.59
C VAL A 273 9.42 0.64 -34.01
N GLN A 274 10.74 0.73 -33.90
CA GLN A 274 11.64 -0.37 -34.21
C GLN A 274 11.35 -1.60 -33.35
N ASP A 275 11.25 -1.43 -32.03
CA ASP A 275 10.96 -2.55 -31.13
C ASP A 275 9.55 -3.11 -31.32
N LEU A 276 8.57 -2.25 -31.60
CA LEU A 276 7.19 -2.68 -31.86
C LEU A 276 7.03 -3.43 -33.19
N ILE A 277 7.89 -3.19 -34.20
CA ILE A 277 7.92 -4.01 -35.43
C ILE A 277 8.29 -5.46 -35.07
N GLU A 278 9.24 -5.65 -34.17
CA GLU A 278 9.74 -6.98 -33.81
C GLU A 278 8.84 -7.68 -32.79
N ARG A 279 8.41 -6.97 -31.79
CA ARG A 279 7.78 -7.54 -30.58
C ARG A 279 6.26 -7.39 -30.55
N ARG A 280 5.72 -6.34 -31.14
CA ARG A 280 4.28 -6.00 -31.19
C ARG A 280 3.56 -5.88 -29.83
N LYS A 281 4.27 -5.96 -28.71
CA LYS A 281 3.70 -5.96 -27.36
C LYS A 281 4.04 -4.67 -26.64
N TRP A 282 3.00 -3.98 -26.16
CA TRP A 282 3.16 -2.78 -25.36
C TRP A 282 3.92 -3.04 -24.07
N ALA A 283 3.66 -4.19 -23.43
CA ALA A 283 4.38 -4.62 -22.24
C ALA A 283 5.89 -4.56 -22.40
N TYR A 284 6.43 -4.96 -23.56
CA TYR A 284 7.86 -4.94 -23.82
C TYR A 284 8.42 -3.53 -23.76
N VAL A 285 7.77 -2.55 -24.40
CA VAL A 285 8.19 -1.14 -24.37
C VAL A 285 8.14 -0.60 -22.93
N LEU A 286 7.04 -0.85 -22.23
CA LEU A 286 6.90 -0.41 -20.84
C LEU A 286 8.00 -0.97 -19.94
N ASP A 287 8.38 -2.24 -20.09
CA ASP A 287 9.32 -2.91 -19.19
C ASP A 287 10.79 -2.64 -19.52
N SER A 288 11.13 -2.46 -20.81
CA SER A 288 12.53 -2.35 -21.28
C SER A 288 13.04 -0.92 -21.33
N TYR A 289 12.16 0.07 -21.43
CA TYR A 289 12.59 1.46 -21.59
C TYR A 289 12.87 2.13 -20.24
N PRO A 290 13.96 2.91 -20.13
CA PRO A 290 14.31 3.62 -18.90
C PRO A 290 13.36 4.80 -18.59
N ASN A 291 12.60 5.26 -19.60
CA ASN A 291 11.65 6.35 -19.46
C ASN A 291 10.51 5.95 -18.50
N ASP A 292 9.97 6.93 -17.78
CA ASP A 292 8.77 6.74 -16.97
C ASP A 292 7.56 6.33 -17.81
N ASP A 293 6.59 5.67 -17.20
CA ASP A 293 5.43 5.14 -17.92
C ASP A 293 4.57 6.27 -18.54
N LEU A 294 4.46 7.42 -17.91
CA LEU A 294 3.74 8.58 -18.45
C LEU A 294 4.34 9.07 -19.76
N SER A 295 5.67 9.19 -19.83
CA SER A 295 6.39 9.60 -21.05
C SER A 295 6.15 8.61 -22.18
N LEU A 296 6.17 7.30 -21.88
CA LEU A 296 5.89 6.24 -22.87
C LEU A 296 4.43 6.27 -23.36
N TYR A 297 3.47 6.50 -22.43
CA TYR A 297 2.06 6.64 -22.82
C TYR A 297 1.81 7.90 -23.66
N ARG A 298 2.50 9.00 -23.39
CA ARG A 298 2.45 10.20 -24.24
C ARG A 298 3.00 9.93 -25.64
N ALA A 299 4.14 9.25 -25.71
CA ALA A 299 4.78 8.91 -26.99
C ALA A 299 3.91 7.98 -27.85
N ILE A 300 3.35 6.91 -27.28
CA ILE A 300 2.48 6.01 -28.04
C ILE A 300 1.18 6.69 -28.48
N ALA A 301 0.59 7.55 -27.65
CA ALA A 301 -0.58 8.34 -28.02
C ALA A 301 -0.30 9.34 -29.15
N ASP A 302 0.91 9.92 -29.20
CA ASP A 302 1.32 10.79 -30.31
C ASP A 302 1.55 9.97 -31.60
N LEU A 303 2.19 8.82 -31.53
CA LEU A 303 2.35 7.91 -32.66
C LEU A 303 1.00 7.48 -33.24
N ARG A 304 0.01 7.17 -32.38
CA ARG A 304 -1.36 6.84 -32.82
C ARG A 304 -2.05 8.04 -33.47
N LYS A 305 -1.92 9.22 -32.89
CA LYS A 305 -2.46 10.47 -33.46
C LYS A 305 -1.89 10.76 -34.85
N ARG A 306 -0.62 10.45 -35.07
CA ARG A 306 0.05 10.58 -36.40
C ARG A 306 -0.27 9.44 -37.33
N GLY A 307 -1.03 8.43 -36.93
CA GLY A 307 -1.39 7.28 -37.73
C GLY A 307 -0.25 6.30 -37.97
N VAL A 308 0.81 6.32 -37.19
CA VAL A 308 1.97 5.42 -37.31
C VAL A 308 1.69 4.08 -36.65
N VAL A 309 0.93 4.07 -35.55
CA VAL A 309 0.51 2.85 -34.86
C VAL A 309 -0.99 2.84 -34.64
N ASP A 310 -1.54 1.64 -34.43
CA ASP A 310 -2.89 1.44 -33.91
C ASP A 310 -2.93 0.33 -32.87
N TYR A 311 -3.93 0.37 -31.97
CA TYR A 311 -4.14 -0.59 -30.90
C TYR A 311 -5.59 -0.50 -30.38
N ASP A 312 -6.08 -1.61 -29.82
CA ASP A 312 -7.39 -1.70 -29.18
C ASP A 312 -7.37 -1.16 -27.74
#